data_062701ed47c70da26a67a5d49a4bec42
#
_entry.id   062701ed47c70da26a67a5d49a4bec42
#
_cell.length_a   1.000
_cell.length_b   1.000
_cell.length_c   1.000
_cell.angle_alpha   90.00
_cell.angle_beta   90.00
_cell.angle_gamma   90.00
#
_symmetry.space_group_name_H-M   'P 1'
#
loop_
_entity.id
_entity.type
_entity.pdbx_description
1 polymer ?
#
loop_
_entity_poly.entity_id
_entity_poly.type
_entity_poly.pdbx_seq_one_letter_code
_entity_poly.pdbx_strand_id
1 'polypeptide(L)'
;MRKKYEELKGITSKIDSAFEEFHSDMGKLLSDFEANHGYIYDESTKHSTIQALRALEQKAIVPYVPRLRFYQMAVARKRTKTPPGFKDDGDGDFYVWLDLLYGLMKTKQQGAKFSHVIFVTNDVKPDWSRNGMAHPILAAEMEAAVGATL
;
A
#
# COMPACT_ATOMS: atom_id res chain seq x y z
N MET A 1 43.93 -49.45 -0.72
CA MET A 1 42.62 -49.25 -1.42
C MET A 1 41.42 -49.36 -0.48
N ARG A 2 41.29 -50.36 0.36
CA ARG A 2 40.12 -50.56 1.24
C ARG A 2 39.84 -49.39 2.20
N LYS A 3 40.87 -48.79 2.85
CA LYS A 3 40.75 -47.69 3.78
C LYS A 3 40.17 -46.39 3.14
N LYS A 4 40.58 -46.09 1.91
CA LYS A 4 40.11 -44.91 1.15
C LYS A 4 38.65 -45.09 0.67
N TYR A 5 38.24 -46.31 0.44
CA TYR A 5 36.84 -46.63 0.09
C TYR A 5 35.90 -46.46 1.29
N GLU A 6 36.30 -46.85 2.48
CA GLU A 6 35.52 -46.67 3.72
C GLU A 6 35.41 -45.18 4.10
N GLU A 7 36.48 -44.40 3.90
CA GLU A 7 36.42 -42.94 4.10
C GLU A 7 35.45 -42.27 3.14
N LEU A 8 35.47 -42.62 1.87
CA LEU A 8 34.52 -42.09 0.86
C LEU A 8 33.08 -42.46 1.22
N LYS A 9 32.84 -43.69 1.64
CA LYS A 9 31.53 -44.16 2.05
C LYS A 9 31.00 -43.39 3.27
N GLY A 10 31.88 -43.06 4.23
CA GLY A 10 31.53 -42.25 5.39
C GLY A 10 31.19 -40.78 5.02
N ILE A 11 31.89 -40.23 4.02
CA ILE A 11 31.60 -38.89 3.53
C ILE A 11 30.25 -38.86 2.79
N THR A 12 29.98 -39.80 1.92
CA THR A 12 28.72 -39.92 1.20
C THR A 12 27.55 -40.05 2.15
N SER A 13 27.65 -40.92 3.17
CA SER A 13 26.60 -41.05 4.18
C SER A 13 26.32 -39.76 4.97
N LYS A 14 27.35 -38.96 5.27
CA LYS A 14 27.18 -37.67 5.94
C LYS A 14 26.49 -36.65 5.03
N ILE A 15 26.81 -36.67 3.74
CA ILE A 15 26.17 -35.80 2.75
C ILE A 15 24.69 -36.18 2.62
N ASP A 16 24.39 -37.47 2.50
CA ASP A 16 23.02 -37.96 2.39
C ASP A 16 22.19 -37.60 3.63
N SER A 17 22.76 -37.77 4.84
CA SER A 17 22.08 -37.36 6.08
C SER A 17 21.83 -35.84 6.16
N ALA A 18 22.77 -35.02 5.71
CA ALA A 18 22.60 -33.55 5.67
C ALA A 18 21.54 -33.12 4.65
N PHE A 19 21.44 -33.84 3.52
CA PHE A 19 20.39 -33.61 2.53
C PHE A 19 18.99 -33.98 3.06
N GLU A 20 18.86 -35.10 3.76
CA GLU A 20 17.60 -35.50 4.38
C GLU A 20 17.16 -34.53 5.47
N GLU A 21 18.08 -34.07 6.31
CA GLU A 21 17.81 -33.03 7.33
C GLU A 21 17.36 -31.74 6.68
N PHE A 22 18.06 -31.25 5.66
CA PHE A 22 17.67 -30.04 4.90
C PHE A 22 16.28 -30.19 4.25
N HIS A 23 15.99 -31.34 3.66
CA HIS A 23 14.67 -31.63 3.07
C HIS A 23 13.55 -31.61 4.12
N SER A 24 13.80 -32.17 5.29
CA SER A 24 12.87 -32.16 6.41
C SER A 24 12.59 -30.74 6.91
N ASP A 25 13.63 -29.95 7.07
CA ASP A 25 13.51 -28.57 7.57
C ASP A 25 12.84 -27.64 6.54
N MET A 26 13.12 -27.81 5.25
CA MET A 26 12.39 -27.13 4.19
C MET A 26 10.91 -27.50 4.16
N GLY A 27 10.59 -28.78 4.38
CA GLY A 27 9.20 -29.23 4.49
C GLY A 27 8.46 -28.59 5.66
N LYS A 28 9.09 -28.47 6.83
CA LYS A 28 8.53 -27.77 7.98
C LYS A 28 8.30 -26.29 7.70
N LEU A 29 9.31 -25.59 7.14
CA LEU A 29 9.21 -24.19 6.77
C LEU A 29 8.06 -23.91 5.79
N LEU A 30 7.88 -24.76 4.77
CA LEU A 30 6.78 -24.66 3.82
C LEU A 30 5.43 -24.89 4.50
N SER A 31 5.33 -25.90 5.37
CA SER A 31 4.11 -26.17 6.13
C SER A 31 3.74 -25.03 7.05
N ASP A 32 4.72 -24.45 7.76
CA ASP A 32 4.51 -23.29 8.63
C ASP A 32 4.12 -22.04 7.83
N PHE A 33 4.71 -21.85 6.67
CA PHE A 33 4.33 -20.76 5.77
C PHE A 33 2.90 -20.92 5.26
N GLU A 34 2.53 -22.12 4.82
CA GLU A 34 1.18 -22.41 4.36
C GLU A 34 0.14 -22.25 5.47
N ALA A 35 0.46 -22.71 6.69
CA ALA A 35 -0.43 -22.56 7.84
C ALA A 35 -0.66 -21.09 8.22
N ASN A 36 0.36 -20.25 8.14
CA ASN A 36 0.30 -18.85 8.54
C ASN A 36 -0.13 -17.91 7.43
N HIS A 37 0.11 -18.24 6.17
CA HIS A 37 -0.07 -17.36 5.02
C HIS A 37 -0.84 -18.00 3.85
N GLY A 38 -1.22 -19.27 3.94
CA GLY A 38 -1.89 -20.03 2.86
C GLY A 38 -3.20 -19.37 2.40
N TYR A 39 -3.90 -18.67 3.30
CA TYR A 39 -5.12 -17.91 2.98
C TYR A 39 -4.93 -16.86 1.87
N ILE A 40 -3.70 -16.34 1.68
CA ILE A 40 -3.38 -15.36 0.62
C ILE A 40 -3.53 -16.00 -0.77
N TYR A 41 -3.31 -17.32 -0.86
CA TYR A 41 -3.37 -18.09 -2.10
C TYR A 41 -4.69 -18.85 -2.28
N ASP A 42 -5.59 -18.78 -1.29
CA ASP A 42 -6.89 -19.41 -1.37
C ASP A 42 -7.76 -18.79 -2.47
N GLU A 43 -8.36 -19.64 -3.30
CA GLU A 43 -9.18 -19.19 -4.43
C GLU A 43 -10.40 -18.39 -4.00
N SER A 44 -10.99 -18.68 -2.83
CA SER A 44 -12.13 -17.94 -2.30
C SER A 44 -11.73 -16.51 -1.89
N THR A 45 -10.56 -16.36 -1.29
CA THR A 45 -10.00 -15.04 -0.92
C THR A 45 -9.64 -14.22 -2.16
N LYS A 46 -9.00 -14.83 -3.16
CA LYS A 46 -8.72 -14.18 -4.44
C LYS A 46 -10.01 -13.75 -5.13
N HIS A 47 -11.00 -14.63 -5.18
CA HIS A 47 -12.28 -14.35 -5.83
C HIS A 47 -13.03 -13.21 -5.15
N SER A 48 -13.12 -13.20 -3.82
CA SER A 48 -13.76 -12.11 -3.06
C SER A 48 -13.02 -10.79 -3.22
N THR A 49 -11.69 -10.80 -3.23
CA THR A 49 -10.87 -9.61 -3.49
C THR A 49 -11.11 -9.05 -4.89
N ILE A 50 -11.12 -9.91 -5.92
CA ILE A 50 -11.41 -9.51 -7.30
C ILE A 50 -12.83 -8.94 -7.41
N GLN A 51 -13.82 -9.54 -6.76
CA GLN A 51 -15.18 -9.02 -6.75
C GLN A 51 -15.28 -7.66 -6.07
N ALA A 52 -14.59 -7.46 -4.95
CA ALA A 52 -14.52 -6.17 -4.27
C ALA A 52 -13.89 -5.09 -5.17
N LEU A 53 -12.77 -5.41 -5.84
CA LEU A 53 -12.12 -4.49 -6.79
C LEU A 53 -13.03 -4.14 -7.97
N ARG A 54 -13.76 -5.12 -8.53
CA ARG A 54 -14.73 -4.86 -9.60
C ARG A 54 -15.91 -3.99 -9.14
N ALA A 55 -16.39 -4.21 -7.92
CA ALA A 55 -17.43 -3.37 -7.33
C ALA A 55 -16.97 -1.93 -7.11
N LEU A 56 -15.71 -1.74 -6.69
CA LEU A 56 -15.08 -0.42 -6.60
C LEU A 56 -14.96 0.24 -7.96
N GLU A 57 -14.48 -0.46 -8.99
CA GLU A 57 -14.37 0.04 -10.37
C GLU A 57 -15.71 0.55 -10.91
N GLN A 58 -16.79 -0.16 -10.64
CA GLN A 58 -18.14 0.22 -11.10
C GLN A 58 -18.72 1.45 -10.37
N LYS A 59 -18.30 1.70 -9.11
CA LYS A 59 -18.84 2.76 -8.26
C LYS A 59 -17.88 3.93 -8.07
N ALA A 60 -16.59 3.72 -8.32
CA ALA A 60 -15.57 4.71 -8.07
C ALA A 60 -15.67 5.87 -9.05
N ILE A 61 -15.58 7.06 -8.53
CA ILE A 61 -15.32 8.27 -9.33
C ILE A 61 -13.81 8.49 -9.31
N VAL A 62 -13.18 8.46 -10.49
CA VAL A 62 -11.75 8.74 -10.63
C VAL A 62 -11.58 10.19 -11.08
N PRO A 63 -11.40 11.13 -10.15
CA PRO A 63 -11.18 12.52 -10.49
C PRO A 63 -9.76 12.72 -11.04
N TYR A 64 -9.62 13.68 -11.91
CA TYR A 64 -8.33 14.05 -12.48
C TYR A 64 -8.25 15.56 -12.69
N VAL A 65 -7.22 16.20 -12.16
CA VAL A 65 -6.93 17.60 -12.44
C VAL A 65 -5.83 17.74 -13.50
N PRO A 66 -5.93 18.71 -14.42
CA PRO A 66 -4.87 18.97 -15.39
C PRO A 66 -3.57 19.37 -14.70
N ARG A 67 -2.55 18.51 -14.76
CA ARG A 67 -1.27 18.66 -14.02
C ARG A 67 -0.58 20.00 -14.29
N LEU A 68 -0.49 20.39 -15.56
CA LEU A 68 0.14 21.66 -15.97
C LEU A 68 -0.51 22.89 -15.34
N ARG A 69 -1.83 22.88 -15.17
CA ARG A 69 -2.57 24.00 -14.54
C ARG A 69 -2.14 24.23 -13.11
N PHE A 70 -1.78 23.19 -12.38
CA PHE A 70 -1.47 23.23 -10.96
C PHE A 70 0.02 23.10 -10.66
N TYR A 71 0.87 23.07 -11.69
CA TYR A 71 2.32 22.90 -11.53
C TYR A 71 2.95 23.96 -10.61
N GLN A 72 2.60 25.25 -10.80
CA GLN A 72 3.14 26.32 -9.97
C GLN A 72 2.72 26.16 -8.49
N MET A 73 1.53 25.65 -8.25
CA MET A 73 1.05 25.36 -6.89
C MET A 73 1.83 24.20 -6.27
N ALA A 74 2.10 23.15 -7.03
CA ALA A 74 2.93 22.03 -6.58
C ALA A 74 4.32 22.52 -6.14
N VAL A 75 4.98 23.29 -7.00
CA VAL A 75 6.30 23.90 -6.71
C VAL A 75 6.25 24.80 -5.47
N ALA A 76 5.24 25.66 -5.35
CA ALA A 76 5.09 26.54 -4.20
C ALA A 76 4.91 25.74 -2.89
N ARG A 77 4.04 24.74 -2.87
CA ARG A 77 3.81 23.87 -1.71
C ARG A 77 5.10 23.17 -1.26
N LYS A 78 5.86 22.64 -2.19
CA LYS A 78 7.15 21.99 -1.91
C LYS A 78 8.15 22.95 -1.27
N ARG A 79 8.28 24.16 -1.82
CA ARG A 79 9.17 25.22 -1.28
C ARG A 79 8.75 25.67 0.11
N THR A 80 7.47 25.80 0.38
CA THR A 80 6.92 26.21 1.68
C THR A 80 6.74 25.06 2.66
N LYS A 81 7.11 23.84 2.27
CA LYS A 81 6.88 22.61 3.05
C LYS A 81 5.41 22.46 3.48
N THR A 82 4.50 22.77 2.56
CA THR A 82 3.06 22.58 2.79
C THR A 82 2.65 21.16 2.43
N PRO A 83 2.02 20.39 3.34
CA PRO A 83 1.54 19.03 3.11
C PRO A 83 0.50 18.95 1.97
N PRO A 84 0.38 17.80 1.31
CA PRO A 84 1.25 16.64 1.37
C PRO A 84 2.42 16.73 0.37
N GLY A 85 3.37 15.79 0.46
CA GLY A 85 4.37 15.54 -0.59
C GLY A 85 5.62 16.39 -0.51
N PHE A 86 5.83 17.21 0.52
CA PHE A 86 7.07 17.97 0.66
C PHE A 86 8.26 17.11 1.10
N LYS A 87 8.02 15.85 1.49
CA LYS A 87 9.04 14.88 1.87
C LYS A 87 9.58 14.07 0.70
N ASP A 88 8.87 14.07 -0.42
CA ASP A 88 9.21 13.29 -1.61
C ASP A 88 9.92 14.13 -2.66
N ASP A 89 10.65 13.48 -3.56
CA ASP A 89 11.30 14.16 -4.69
C ASP A 89 10.29 14.58 -5.77
N GLY A 90 9.18 13.84 -5.90
CA GLY A 90 8.10 14.11 -6.85
C GLY A 90 6.96 14.94 -6.27
N ASP A 91 6.00 15.31 -7.12
CA ASP A 91 4.79 16.05 -6.76
C ASP A 91 3.55 15.14 -6.70
N GLY A 92 3.75 13.81 -6.72
CA GLY A 92 2.69 12.81 -6.80
C GLY A 92 1.66 12.94 -5.69
N ASP A 93 2.11 13.05 -4.45
CA ASP A 93 1.25 13.15 -3.27
C ASP A 93 0.36 14.40 -3.32
N PHE A 94 0.91 15.53 -3.76
CA PHE A 94 0.12 16.74 -3.94
C PHE A 94 -0.99 16.54 -4.99
N TYR A 95 -0.70 15.87 -6.09
CA TYR A 95 -1.72 15.62 -7.12
C TYR A 95 -2.77 14.61 -6.68
N VAL A 96 -2.42 13.60 -5.91
CA VAL A 96 -3.39 12.67 -5.29
C VAL A 96 -4.34 13.43 -4.38
N TRP A 97 -3.81 14.32 -3.54
CA TRP A 97 -4.60 15.18 -2.67
C TRP A 97 -5.52 16.11 -3.44
N LEU A 98 -5.01 16.75 -4.49
CA LEU A 98 -5.77 17.69 -5.32
C LEU A 98 -6.87 16.97 -6.12
N ASP A 99 -6.59 15.78 -6.64
CA ASP A 99 -7.59 14.96 -7.31
C ASP A 99 -8.73 14.60 -6.34
N LEU A 100 -8.40 14.22 -5.10
CA LEU A 100 -9.39 13.93 -4.06
C LEU A 100 -10.28 15.16 -3.80
N LEU A 101 -9.69 16.31 -3.49
CA LEU A 101 -10.45 17.54 -3.21
C LEU A 101 -11.35 17.91 -4.40
N TYR A 102 -10.82 17.89 -5.61
CA TYR A 102 -11.56 18.19 -6.82
C TYR A 102 -12.73 17.22 -7.04
N GLY A 103 -12.50 15.93 -6.84
CA GLY A 103 -13.56 14.91 -6.94
C GLY A 103 -14.68 15.13 -5.94
N LEU A 104 -14.33 15.42 -4.69
CA LEU A 104 -15.30 15.67 -3.63
C LEU A 104 -16.10 16.97 -3.88
N MET A 105 -15.43 18.03 -4.31
CA MET A 105 -16.11 19.29 -4.70
C MET A 105 -17.12 19.03 -5.81
N LYS A 106 -16.73 18.31 -6.87
CA LYS A 106 -17.60 17.96 -7.98
C LYS A 106 -18.78 17.12 -7.52
N THR A 107 -18.54 16.14 -6.65
CA THR A 107 -19.57 15.25 -6.10
C THR A 107 -20.59 16.06 -5.27
N LYS A 108 -20.15 17.03 -4.47
CA LYS A 108 -21.05 17.95 -3.75
C LYS A 108 -21.85 18.83 -4.69
N GLN A 109 -21.23 19.37 -5.74
CA GLN A 109 -21.91 20.17 -6.77
C GLN A 109 -23.01 19.36 -7.48
N GLN A 110 -22.85 18.06 -7.56
CA GLN A 110 -23.85 17.11 -8.09
C GLN A 110 -24.96 16.76 -7.09
N GLY A 111 -24.96 17.36 -5.91
CA GLY A 111 -26.01 17.20 -4.89
C GLY A 111 -25.71 16.15 -3.83
N ALA A 112 -24.53 15.52 -3.80
CA ALA A 112 -24.17 14.59 -2.74
C ALA A 112 -24.02 15.33 -1.39
N LYS A 113 -24.51 14.68 -0.32
CA LYS A 113 -24.44 15.20 1.05
C LYS A 113 -23.56 14.27 1.88
N PHE A 114 -22.48 14.78 2.40
CA PHE A 114 -21.61 14.11 3.36
C PHE A 114 -20.92 15.14 4.25
N SER A 115 -20.66 14.76 5.49
CA SER A 115 -19.99 15.61 6.49
C SER A 115 -18.61 15.07 6.88
N HIS A 116 -18.29 13.85 6.46
CA HIS A 116 -17.02 13.19 6.77
C HIS A 116 -16.43 12.57 5.51
N VAL A 117 -15.11 12.60 5.45
CA VAL A 117 -14.32 11.95 4.40
C VAL A 117 -13.31 11.03 5.08
N ILE A 118 -13.23 9.80 4.62
CA ILE A 118 -12.23 8.83 5.08
C ILE A 118 -11.21 8.66 3.96
N PHE A 119 -9.98 9.08 4.20
CA PHE A 119 -8.86 8.87 3.30
C PHE A 119 -8.08 7.63 3.74
N VAL A 120 -8.15 6.58 2.93
CA VAL A 120 -7.46 5.32 3.22
C VAL A 120 -6.11 5.31 2.49
N THR A 121 -5.03 5.20 3.26
CA THR A 121 -3.66 5.16 2.75
C THR A 121 -2.80 4.27 3.62
N ASN A 122 -1.76 3.68 3.05
CA ASN A 122 -0.68 3.02 3.78
C ASN A 122 0.53 3.96 4.00
N ASP A 123 0.41 5.22 3.59
CA ASP A 123 1.47 6.21 3.80
C ASP A 123 1.43 6.73 5.23
N VAL A 124 2.53 6.52 5.95
CA VAL A 124 2.71 6.92 7.35
C VAL A 124 3.61 8.16 7.51
N LYS A 125 3.95 8.81 6.39
CA LYS A 125 4.79 10.02 6.42
C LYS A 125 4.12 11.13 7.23
N PRO A 126 4.92 11.93 7.98
CA PRO A 126 4.39 12.97 8.87
C PRO A 126 3.72 14.14 8.16
N ASP A 127 3.86 14.25 6.85
CA ASP A 127 3.16 15.23 6.00
C ASP A 127 1.77 14.74 5.55
N TRP A 128 1.44 13.48 5.75
CA TRP A 128 0.08 12.96 5.62
C TRP A 128 -0.64 12.84 6.95
N SER A 129 0.02 12.25 7.93
CA SER A 129 -0.61 11.97 9.23
C SER A 129 0.40 11.99 10.37
N ARG A 130 -0.08 12.21 11.58
CA ARG A 130 0.69 12.08 12.81
C ARG A 130 -0.17 11.43 13.88
N ASN A 131 0.30 10.33 14.45
CA ASN A 131 -0.41 9.55 15.47
C ASN A 131 -1.82 9.13 15.03
N GLY A 132 -1.98 8.70 13.78
CA GLY A 132 -3.28 8.25 13.24
C GLY A 132 -4.27 9.37 12.90
N MET A 133 -3.89 10.62 13.07
CA MET A 133 -4.71 11.77 12.70
C MET A 133 -4.16 12.44 11.44
N ALA A 134 -5.05 12.92 10.59
CA ALA A 134 -4.66 13.70 9.42
C ALA A 134 -3.82 14.93 9.80
N HIS A 135 -2.89 15.32 8.94
CA HIS A 135 -2.14 16.56 9.17
C HIS A 135 -3.10 17.76 9.24
N PRO A 136 -2.97 18.67 10.22
CA PRO A 136 -3.93 19.77 10.44
C PRO A 136 -4.19 20.64 9.20
N ILE A 137 -3.17 20.85 8.36
CA ILE A 137 -3.35 21.60 7.11
C ILE A 137 -4.25 20.85 6.13
N LEU A 138 -4.13 19.51 6.02
CA LEU A 138 -4.99 18.73 5.15
C LEU A 138 -6.44 18.75 5.66
N ALA A 139 -6.64 18.64 6.97
CA ALA A 139 -7.96 18.75 7.58
C ALA A 139 -8.59 20.14 7.33
N ALA A 140 -7.82 21.22 7.48
CA ALA A 140 -8.28 22.57 7.21
C ALA A 140 -8.60 22.80 5.72
N GLU A 141 -7.79 22.25 4.82
CA GLU A 141 -8.06 22.32 3.37
C GLU A 141 -9.32 21.54 2.98
N MET A 142 -9.54 20.36 3.61
CA MET A 142 -10.75 19.57 3.40
C MET A 142 -12.01 20.35 3.84
N GLU A 143 -11.97 20.91 5.04
CA GLU A 143 -13.07 21.74 5.55
C GLU A 143 -13.32 22.95 4.64
N ALA A 144 -12.27 23.67 4.26
CA ALA A 144 -12.39 24.85 3.41
C ALA A 144 -12.90 24.54 1.99
N ALA A 145 -12.46 23.41 1.40
CA ALA A 145 -12.82 23.04 0.03
C ALA A 145 -14.21 22.42 -0.06
N VAL A 146 -14.59 21.59 0.90
CA VAL A 146 -15.82 20.79 0.80
C VAL A 146 -16.70 20.85 2.04
N GLY A 147 -16.31 21.57 3.10
CA GLY A 147 -17.08 21.66 4.34
C GLY A 147 -17.29 20.26 4.96
N ALA A 148 -16.25 19.45 5.02
CA ALA A 148 -16.30 18.12 5.58
C ALA A 148 -15.05 17.86 6.43
N THR A 149 -15.23 17.07 7.49
CA THR A 149 -14.13 16.61 8.36
C THR A 149 -13.36 15.47 7.67
N LEU A 150 -12.03 15.54 7.68
CA LEU A 150 -11.14 14.50 7.20
C LEU A 150 -10.81 13.53 8.32
#